data_647c83914f0a7073e1d4a769b37a60a6
#
_entry.id   647c83914f0a7073e1d4a769b37a60a6
#
_cell.length_a   1.000
_cell.length_b   1.000
_cell.length_c   1.000
_cell.angle_alpha   90.00
_cell.angle_beta   90.00
_cell.angle_gamma   90.00
#
_symmetry.space_group_name_H-M   'P 1'
#
loop_
_entity.id
_entity.type
_entity.pdbx_description
1 polymer ?
#
loop_
_entity_poly.entity_id
_entity_poly.type
_entity_poly.pdbx_seq_one_letter_code
_entity_poly.pdbx_strand_id
1 'polypeptide(L)'
;MYRSNFKPGSTRWAVRRAQWRSMGIREEDMHKPKIAIINTSNKLSCCYIHLDELCRIVEQAIRDTGGLPFEVRTVAPSDFVTSAGKKARYLMPTRDLMVNEVECMMEGAVLDGMICLSSCDKTTPAHLMSAARLNVPSLLLTCGYQIGGKCSKDKFDDLFFDIDDVYEQVGALATG
;
A
#
# COMPACT_ATOMS: atom_id res chain seq x y z
N MET A 1 -11.20 -25.19 -0.11
CA MET A 1 -10.16 -25.07 -1.13
C MET A 1 -10.01 -23.58 -1.42
N TYR A 2 -8.79 -23.06 -1.42
CA TYR A 2 -8.55 -21.64 -1.70
C TYR A 2 -8.85 -21.32 -3.18
N ARG A 3 -9.37 -20.13 -3.48
CA ARG A 3 -9.71 -19.71 -4.85
C ARG A 3 -8.48 -19.67 -5.77
N SER A 4 -7.30 -19.48 -5.19
CA SER A 4 -6.02 -19.49 -5.87
C SER A 4 -5.53 -20.88 -6.29
N ASN A 5 -6.10 -21.95 -5.77
CA ASN A 5 -5.67 -23.32 -6.05
C ASN A 5 -6.43 -23.88 -7.25
N PHE A 6 -5.77 -23.89 -8.40
CA PHE A 6 -6.34 -24.44 -9.64
C PHE A 6 -6.27 -25.95 -9.70
N LYS A 7 -7.14 -26.53 -10.50
CA LYS A 7 -7.19 -28.00 -10.72
C LYS A 7 -5.84 -28.48 -11.27
N PRO A 8 -5.20 -29.48 -10.62
CA PRO A 8 -3.98 -30.08 -11.12
C PRO A 8 -4.12 -30.58 -12.57
N GLY A 9 -3.08 -30.37 -13.38
CA GLY A 9 -3.07 -30.72 -14.81
C GLY A 9 -3.73 -29.72 -15.75
N SER A 10 -4.38 -28.67 -15.21
CA SER A 10 -4.87 -27.58 -16.07
C SER A 10 -3.74 -26.66 -16.52
N THR A 11 -3.91 -26.00 -17.68
CA THR A 11 -2.93 -25.03 -18.19
C THR A 11 -2.64 -23.92 -17.16
N ARG A 12 -3.68 -23.38 -16.51
CA ARG A 12 -3.54 -22.34 -15.47
C ARG A 12 -2.69 -22.83 -14.29
N TRP A 13 -2.93 -24.06 -13.85
CA TRP A 13 -2.14 -24.70 -12.80
C TRP A 13 -0.67 -24.83 -13.19
N ALA A 14 -0.40 -25.35 -14.38
CA ALA A 14 0.96 -25.61 -14.87
C ALA A 14 1.75 -24.30 -15.05
N VAL A 15 1.16 -23.31 -15.73
CA VAL A 15 1.81 -22.02 -16.00
C VAL A 15 2.12 -21.27 -14.71
N ARG A 16 1.17 -21.20 -13.78
CA ARG A 16 1.37 -20.51 -12.50
C ARG A 16 2.49 -21.16 -11.68
N ARG A 17 2.52 -22.47 -11.62
CA ARG A 17 3.57 -23.20 -10.90
C ARG A 17 4.95 -22.97 -11.52
N ALA A 18 5.06 -22.99 -12.84
CA ALA A 18 6.31 -22.71 -13.53
C ALA A 18 6.84 -21.32 -13.19
N GLN A 19 5.97 -20.29 -13.23
CA GLN A 19 6.33 -18.92 -12.86
C GLN A 19 6.78 -18.80 -11.40
N TRP A 20 6.02 -19.35 -10.47
CA TRP A 20 6.33 -19.24 -9.06
C TRP A 20 7.57 -20.04 -8.66
N ARG A 21 7.81 -21.19 -9.29
CA ARG A 21 9.06 -21.94 -9.10
C ARG A 21 10.28 -21.15 -9.57
N SER A 22 10.18 -20.42 -10.67
CA SER A 22 11.27 -19.56 -11.15
C SER A 22 11.57 -18.40 -10.19
N MET A 23 10.61 -18.03 -9.35
CA MET A 23 10.77 -17.04 -8.26
C MET A 23 11.27 -17.67 -6.94
N GLY A 24 11.56 -18.97 -6.92
CA GLY A 24 12.04 -19.67 -5.73
C GLY A 24 10.94 -20.18 -4.80
N ILE A 25 9.65 -20.09 -5.18
CA ILE A 25 8.56 -20.62 -4.36
C ILE A 25 8.60 -22.15 -4.45
N ARG A 26 8.64 -22.80 -3.27
CA ARG A 26 8.74 -24.25 -3.18
C ARG A 26 7.40 -24.91 -3.51
N GLU A 27 7.47 -26.11 -4.01
CA GLU A 27 6.31 -26.92 -4.40
C GLU A 27 5.31 -27.09 -3.24
N GLU A 28 5.83 -27.36 -2.05
CA GLU A 28 5.06 -27.56 -0.83
C GLU A 28 4.32 -26.29 -0.34
N ASP A 29 4.77 -25.10 -0.78
CA ASP A 29 4.14 -23.83 -0.42
C ASP A 29 3.00 -23.44 -1.38
N MET A 30 2.93 -24.07 -2.55
CA MET A 30 1.97 -23.68 -3.59
C MET A 30 0.50 -24.00 -3.26
N HIS A 31 0.24 -24.78 -2.22
CA HIS A 31 -1.12 -25.05 -1.74
C HIS A 31 -1.60 -24.08 -0.66
N LYS A 32 -0.69 -23.31 -0.07
CA LYS A 32 -0.98 -22.32 0.98
C LYS A 32 -1.88 -21.19 0.46
N PRO A 33 -2.62 -20.48 1.32
CA PRO A 33 -3.36 -19.29 0.92
C PRO A 33 -2.39 -18.20 0.41
N LYS A 34 -2.74 -17.55 -0.70
CA LYS A 34 -1.94 -16.49 -1.32
C LYS A 34 -2.49 -15.14 -0.86
N ILE A 35 -1.70 -14.43 -0.10
CA ILE A 35 -2.08 -13.16 0.51
C ILE A 35 -1.31 -12.03 -0.16
N ALA A 36 -2.05 -11.10 -0.75
CA ALA A 36 -1.45 -9.87 -1.26
C ALA A 36 -1.05 -8.94 -0.10
N ILE A 37 0.08 -8.27 -0.24
CA ILE A 37 0.41 -7.10 0.56
C ILE A 37 0.34 -5.91 -0.38
N ILE A 38 -0.71 -5.11 -0.24
CA ILE A 38 -0.89 -3.91 -1.05
C ILE A 38 -0.02 -2.81 -0.46
N ASN A 39 1.09 -2.53 -1.15
CA ASN A 39 2.11 -1.61 -0.69
C ASN A 39 2.15 -0.36 -1.58
N THR A 40 1.95 0.79 -0.97
CA THR A 40 1.98 2.11 -1.64
C THR A 40 3.31 2.84 -1.44
N SER A 41 4.36 2.14 -0.99
CA SER A 41 5.67 2.73 -0.74
C SER A 41 6.21 3.49 -1.93
N ASN A 42 6.69 4.68 -1.67
CA ASN A 42 7.45 5.49 -2.63
C ASN A 42 8.33 6.52 -1.88
N LYS A 43 9.22 7.18 -2.62
CA LYS A 43 10.14 8.18 -2.07
C LYS A 43 9.71 9.63 -2.30
N LEU A 44 8.45 9.86 -2.66
CA LEU A 44 7.93 11.20 -2.91
C LEU A 44 7.50 11.91 -1.63
N SER A 45 7.15 11.16 -0.58
CA SER A 45 6.67 11.74 0.68
C SER A 45 7.08 10.90 1.88
N CYS A 46 7.27 11.58 3.01
CA CYS A 46 7.55 10.94 4.31
C CYS A 46 6.44 9.98 4.76
N CYS A 47 5.20 10.15 4.29
CA CYS A 47 4.10 9.24 4.59
C CYS A 47 4.30 7.81 4.07
N TYR A 48 5.20 7.61 3.11
CA TYR A 48 5.33 6.33 2.41
C TYR A 48 6.69 5.65 2.54
N ILE A 49 7.75 6.38 2.91
CA ILE A 49 9.13 5.86 2.87
C ILE A 49 9.38 4.69 3.83
N HIS A 50 8.58 4.56 4.89
CA HIS A 50 8.72 3.51 5.91
C HIS A 50 7.92 2.24 5.56
N LEU A 51 7.05 2.26 4.55
CA LEU A 51 6.15 1.16 4.23
C LEU A 51 6.89 -0.10 3.75
N ASP A 52 8.08 0.04 3.16
CA ASP A 52 8.90 -1.10 2.75
C ASP A 52 9.38 -1.93 3.94
N GLU A 53 9.67 -1.28 5.07
CA GLU A 53 10.03 -1.98 6.30
C GLU A 53 8.83 -2.72 6.88
N LEU A 54 7.68 -2.06 6.95
CA LEU A 54 6.42 -2.69 7.40
C LEU A 54 6.03 -3.85 6.49
N CYS A 55 6.23 -3.72 5.18
CA CYS A 55 5.95 -4.79 4.22
C CYS A 55 6.74 -6.06 4.57
N ARG A 56 8.04 -5.94 4.88
CA ARG A 56 8.87 -7.09 5.26
C ARG A 56 8.38 -7.76 6.55
N ILE A 57 7.94 -6.97 7.54
CA ILE A 57 7.37 -7.49 8.78
C ILE A 57 6.09 -8.27 8.50
N VAL A 58 5.21 -7.71 7.67
CA VAL A 58 3.95 -8.34 7.28
C VAL A 58 4.20 -9.60 6.45
N GLU A 59 5.17 -9.58 5.53
CA GLU A 59 5.57 -10.79 4.78
C GLU A 59 5.97 -11.92 5.72
N GLN A 60 6.81 -11.63 6.71
CA GLN A 60 7.23 -12.63 7.68
C GLN A 60 6.05 -13.17 8.49
N ALA A 61 5.18 -12.30 8.99
CA ALA A 61 3.99 -12.69 9.74
C ALA A 61 3.05 -13.60 8.92
N ILE A 62 2.86 -13.31 7.62
CA ILE A 62 2.08 -14.18 6.73
C ILE A 62 2.74 -15.56 6.60
N ARG A 63 4.06 -15.62 6.44
CA ARG A 63 4.80 -16.89 6.35
C ARG A 63 4.69 -17.70 7.64
N ASP A 64 4.84 -17.06 8.78
CA ASP A 64 4.78 -17.68 10.10
C ASP A 64 3.38 -18.26 10.41
N THR A 65 2.35 -17.65 9.87
CA THR A 65 0.96 -18.14 9.98
C THR A 65 0.55 -19.13 8.88
N GLY A 66 1.50 -19.54 8.04
CA GLY A 66 1.29 -20.56 7.02
C GLY A 66 0.70 -20.03 5.69
N GLY A 67 0.74 -18.73 5.47
CA GLY A 67 0.38 -18.11 4.19
C GLY A 67 1.56 -17.98 3.23
N LEU A 68 1.27 -17.60 1.99
CA LEU A 68 2.25 -17.27 0.96
C LEU A 68 2.05 -15.80 0.58
N PRO A 69 2.95 -14.89 0.97
CA PRO A 69 2.81 -13.46 0.69
C PRO A 69 3.22 -13.11 -0.73
N PHE A 70 2.51 -12.14 -1.30
CA PHE A 70 2.84 -11.49 -2.57
C PHE A 70 2.74 -9.98 -2.41
N GLU A 71 3.86 -9.28 -2.50
CA GLU A 71 3.84 -7.83 -2.54
C GLU A 71 3.25 -7.34 -3.87
N VAL A 72 2.30 -6.42 -3.78
CA VAL A 72 1.68 -5.72 -4.91
C VAL A 72 1.86 -4.23 -4.69
N ARG A 73 2.56 -3.56 -5.60
CA ARG A 73 2.75 -2.11 -5.53
C ARG A 73 1.70 -1.39 -6.36
N THR A 74 1.16 -0.31 -5.78
CA THR A 74 0.19 0.57 -6.43
C THR A 74 0.66 2.01 -6.39
N VAL A 75 0.06 2.85 -7.24
CA VAL A 75 0.28 4.31 -7.20
C VAL A 75 -0.26 4.87 -5.89
N ALA A 76 0.47 5.80 -5.29
CA ALA A 76 -0.02 6.58 -4.15
C ALA A 76 0.83 7.85 -3.95
N PRO A 77 0.59 8.91 -4.68
CA PRO A 77 1.19 10.19 -4.36
C PRO A 77 0.54 10.74 -3.08
N SER A 78 1.35 11.36 -2.23
CA SER A 78 0.85 12.13 -1.10
C SER A 78 0.05 13.33 -1.57
N ASP A 79 -1.01 13.68 -0.86
CA ASP A 79 -1.81 14.87 -1.14
C ASP A 79 -0.96 16.14 -1.16
N PHE A 80 -0.04 16.27 -0.22
CA PHE A 80 0.89 17.42 -0.14
C PHE A 80 1.78 17.54 -1.39
N VAL A 81 2.27 16.43 -1.92
CA VAL A 81 3.08 16.40 -3.14
C VAL A 81 2.21 16.61 -4.38
N THR A 82 1.05 15.98 -4.43
CA THR A 82 0.15 16.03 -5.58
C THR A 82 -0.54 17.37 -5.71
N SER A 83 -0.85 18.04 -4.60
CA SER A 83 -1.48 19.36 -4.60
C SER A 83 -0.59 20.45 -5.20
N ALA A 84 0.71 20.27 -5.22
CA ALA A 84 1.66 21.21 -5.82
C ALA A 84 1.51 21.35 -7.35
N GLY A 85 0.93 20.36 -8.03
CA GLY A 85 0.83 20.32 -9.48
C GLY A 85 -0.58 20.56 -10.02
N LYS A 86 -0.70 21.36 -11.08
CA LYS A 86 -1.93 21.53 -11.88
C LYS A 86 -3.22 21.71 -11.06
N LYS A 87 -3.18 22.52 -10.01
CA LYS A 87 -4.32 22.79 -9.12
C LYS A 87 -4.91 21.51 -8.50
N ALA A 88 -4.06 20.63 -8.02
CA ALA A 88 -4.45 19.39 -7.30
C ALA A 88 -5.36 18.43 -8.11
N ARG A 89 -5.34 18.47 -9.44
CA ARG A 89 -6.24 17.67 -10.29
C ARG A 89 -6.04 16.15 -10.18
N TYR A 90 -4.90 15.69 -9.67
CA TYR A 90 -4.56 14.28 -9.58
C TYR A 90 -4.86 13.64 -8.22
N LEU A 91 -5.34 14.40 -7.24
CA LEU A 91 -5.67 13.88 -5.91
C LEU A 91 -6.75 12.81 -5.95
N MET A 92 -7.93 13.17 -6.44
CA MET A 92 -9.06 12.22 -6.48
C MET A 92 -8.89 11.12 -7.54
N PRO A 93 -8.39 11.40 -8.75
CA PRO A 93 -8.11 10.33 -9.70
C PRO A 93 -7.15 9.26 -9.20
N THR A 94 -6.17 9.61 -8.38
CA THR A 94 -5.25 8.63 -7.79
C THR A 94 -5.96 7.63 -6.89
N ARG A 95 -6.92 8.07 -6.08
CA ARG A 95 -7.74 7.17 -5.27
C ARG A 95 -8.47 6.14 -6.14
N ASP A 96 -9.10 6.60 -7.21
CA ASP A 96 -9.90 5.74 -8.09
C ASP A 96 -9.01 4.79 -8.93
N LEU A 97 -7.84 5.26 -9.35
CA LEU A 97 -6.83 4.40 -9.99
C LEU A 97 -6.36 3.30 -9.06
N MET A 98 -6.08 3.62 -7.81
CA MET A 98 -5.64 2.65 -6.79
C MET A 98 -6.65 1.52 -6.61
N VAL A 99 -7.96 1.84 -6.55
CA VAL A 99 -9.02 0.83 -6.46
C VAL A 99 -8.97 -0.12 -7.65
N ASN A 100 -8.81 0.42 -8.87
CA ASN A 100 -8.74 -0.37 -10.08
C ASN A 100 -7.45 -1.21 -10.16
N GLU A 101 -6.32 -0.67 -9.75
CA GLU A 101 -5.05 -1.41 -9.70
C GLU A 101 -5.12 -2.59 -8.74
N VAL A 102 -5.64 -2.37 -7.53
CA VAL A 102 -5.83 -3.43 -6.54
C VAL A 102 -6.73 -4.53 -7.09
N GLU A 103 -7.87 -4.17 -7.70
CA GLU A 103 -8.77 -5.14 -8.31
C GLU A 103 -8.08 -5.94 -9.43
N CYS A 104 -7.40 -5.26 -10.35
CA CYS A 104 -6.70 -5.91 -11.45
C CYS A 104 -5.66 -6.93 -10.94
N MET A 105 -4.90 -6.58 -9.91
CA MET A 105 -3.89 -7.47 -9.35
C MET A 105 -4.51 -8.63 -8.58
N MET A 106 -5.50 -8.35 -7.74
CA MET A 106 -6.16 -9.38 -6.92
C MET A 106 -6.93 -10.39 -7.76
N GLU A 107 -7.73 -9.92 -8.72
CA GLU A 107 -8.55 -10.78 -9.58
C GLU A 107 -7.72 -11.41 -10.70
N GLY A 108 -6.78 -10.67 -11.30
CA GLY A 108 -5.88 -11.20 -12.32
C GLY A 108 -5.00 -12.32 -11.79
N ALA A 109 -4.46 -12.19 -10.59
CA ALA A 109 -3.68 -13.23 -9.92
C ALA A 109 -4.54 -14.24 -9.13
N VAL A 110 -5.82 -13.99 -8.94
CA VAL A 110 -6.74 -14.82 -8.14
C VAL A 110 -6.16 -15.07 -6.74
N LEU A 111 -5.84 -13.99 -5.99
CA LEU A 111 -5.27 -14.08 -4.65
C LEU A 111 -6.39 -14.26 -3.62
N ASP A 112 -6.11 -14.96 -2.51
CA ASP A 112 -7.12 -15.42 -1.56
C ASP A 112 -7.53 -14.36 -0.54
N GLY A 113 -6.67 -13.40 -0.26
CA GLY A 113 -6.91 -12.30 0.66
C GLY A 113 -5.86 -11.21 0.51
N MET A 114 -6.02 -10.11 1.22
CA MET A 114 -5.07 -9.01 1.16
C MET A 114 -4.86 -8.30 2.50
N ILE A 115 -3.65 -7.80 2.69
CA ILE A 115 -3.29 -6.86 3.75
C ILE A 115 -2.85 -5.56 3.08
N CYS A 116 -3.54 -4.48 3.37
CA CYS A 116 -3.30 -3.17 2.78
C CYS A 116 -2.49 -2.30 3.74
N LEU A 117 -1.31 -1.86 3.32
CA LEU A 117 -0.52 -0.87 4.05
C LEU A 117 -1.07 0.52 3.71
N SER A 118 -1.96 1.00 4.58
CA SER A 118 -2.72 2.22 4.35
C SER A 118 -2.05 3.41 5.03
N SER A 119 -1.53 4.33 4.25
CA SER A 119 -0.95 5.58 4.73
C SER A 119 -1.53 6.74 3.92
N CYS A 120 -1.70 7.90 4.55
CA CYS A 120 -2.29 9.07 3.91
C CYS A 120 -3.81 8.94 3.61
N ASP A 121 -4.45 10.07 3.41
CA ASP A 121 -5.91 10.19 3.39
C ASP A 121 -6.61 9.67 2.12
N LYS A 122 -5.89 9.49 1.01
CA LYS A 122 -6.45 8.88 -0.21
C LYS A 122 -6.23 7.36 -0.28
N THR A 123 -5.16 6.84 0.33
CA THR A 123 -4.87 5.41 0.29
C THR A 123 -5.83 4.62 1.18
N THR A 124 -6.14 5.09 2.37
CA THR A 124 -7.05 4.41 3.29
C THR A 124 -8.45 4.22 2.70
N PRO A 125 -9.14 5.25 2.18
CA PRO A 125 -10.43 5.06 1.53
C PRO A 125 -10.32 4.21 0.24
N ALA A 126 -9.26 4.31 -0.54
CA ALA A 126 -9.05 3.46 -1.71
C ALA A 126 -8.98 1.97 -1.32
N HIS A 127 -8.24 1.65 -0.28
CA HIS A 127 -8.14 0.27 0.21
C HIS A 127 -9.47 -0.24 0.79
N LEU A 128 -10.23 0.61 1.50
CA LEU A 128 -11.59 0.26 1.95
C LEU A 128 -12.53 -0.01 0.78
N MET A 129 -12.50 0.85 -0.25
CA MET A 129 -13.28 0.66 -1.47
C MET A 129 -12.89 -0.63 -2.19
N SER A 130 -11.58 -0.93 -2.27
CA SER A 130 -11.07 -2.17 -2.86
C SER A 130 -11.54 -3.40 -2.08
N ALA A 131 -11.48 -3.36 -0.75
CA ALA A 131 -11.93 -4.44 0.10
C ALA A 131 -13.42 -4.74 -0.08
N ALA A 132 -14.25 -3.69 -0.12
CA ALA A 132 -15.70 -3.82 -0.35
C ALA A 132 -16.01 -4.36 -1.75
N ARG A 133 -15.28 -3.90 -2.77
CA ARG A 133 -15.48 -4.29 -4.18
C ARG A 133 -15.09 -5.73 -4.46
N LEU A 134 -13.96 -6.16 -3.88
CA LEU A 134 -13.41 -7.51 -4.09
C LEU A 134 -14.10 -8.57 -3.24
N ASN A 135 -14.64 -8.19 -2.10
CA ASN A 135 -15.27 -9.11 -1.14
C ASN A 135 -14.42 -10.34 -0.80
N VAL A 136 -13.12 -10.12 -0.61
CA VAL A 136 -12.15 -11.11 -0.11
C VAL A 136 -11.73 -10.78 1.32
N PRO A 137 -11.23 -11.74 2.11
CA PRO A 137 -10.65 -11.45 3.41
C PRO A 137 -9.61 -10.33 3.31
N SER A 138 -9.83 -9.24 4.00
CA SER A 138 -9.02 -8.04 3.90
C SER A 138 -8.72 -7.46 5.27
N LEU A 139 -7.46 -7.05 5.47
CA LEU A 139 -7.01 -6.33 6.66
C LEU A 139 -6.41 -5.01 6.20
N LEU A 140 -6.87 -3.90 6.79
CA LEU A 140 -6.25 -2.60 6.61
C LEU A 140 -5.33 -2.32 7.79
N LEU A 141 -4.05 -2.24 7.52
CA LEU A 141 -3.03 -1.82 8.47
C LEU A 141 -2.79 -0.33 8.26
N THR A 142 -3.27 0.49 9.18
CA THR A 142 -3.00 1.92 9.16
C THR A 142 -1.56 2.16 9.59
N CYS A 143 -0.78 2.76 8.69
CA CYS A 143 0.67 2.80 8.80
C CYS A 143 1.19 4.05 9.51
N GLY A 144 0.43 4.55 10.48
CA GLY A 144 0.83 5.61 11.36
C GLY A 144 0.41 7.00 10.88
N TYR A 145 0.92 7.97 11.58
CA TYR A 145 0.71 9.41 11.39
C TYR A 145 2.04 10.06 11.03
N GLN A 146 1.96 11.26 10.52
CA GLN A 146 3.14 12.04 10.18
C GLN A 146 3.87 12.50 11.45
N ILE A 147 5.16 12.21 11.51
CA ILE A 147 6.00 12.68 12.62
C ILE A 147 6.42 14.11 12.31
N GLY A 148 6.21 15.00 13.27
CA GLY A 148 6.68 16.36 13.21
C GLY A 148 8.20 16.45 13.23
N GLY A 149 8.74 17.52 12.71
CA GLY A 149 10.17 17.82 12.68
C GLY A 149 10.53 19.01 13.58
N LYS A 150 11.80 19.14 13.90
CA LYS A 150 12.33 20.34 14.56
C LYS A 150 12.79 21.37 13.54
N CYS A 151 12.55 22.64 13.83
CA CYS A 151 13.13 23.73 13.05
C CYS A 151 14.61 23.90 13.40
N SER A 152 15.48 24.08 12.40
CA SER A 152 16.92 24.26 12.59
C SER A 152 17.35 25.69 12.98
N LYS A 153 16.40 26.58 13.29
CA LYS A 153 16.70 27.95 13.69
C LYS A 153 16.61 28.08 15.21
N ASP A 154 17.63 28.65 15.82
CA ASP A 154 17.82 28.80 17.27
C ASP A 154 16.62 29.33 18.07
N LYS A 155 15.71 30.06 17.44
CA LYS A 155 14.49 30.58 18.09
C LYS A 155 13.39 29.52 18.26
N PHE A 156 13.52 28.34 17.64
CA PHE A 156 12.50 27.32 17.57
C PHE A 156 13.03 25.91 17.92
N ASP A 157 14.22 25.84 18.54
CA ASP A 157 14.93 24.57 18.80
C ASP A 157 14.13 23.55 19.59
N ASP A 158 13.18 23.99 20.42
CA ASP A 158 12.36 23.12 21.25
C ASP A 158 10.94 22.89 20.69
N LEU A 159 10.61 23.47 19.53
CA LEU A 159 9.30 23.34 18.92
C LEU A 159 9.30 22.26 17.85
N PHE A 160 8.29 21.41 17.90
CA PHE A 160 7.98 20.46 16.84
C PHE A 160 6.94 21.08 15.91
N PHE A 161 7.21 20.98 14.63
CA PHE A 161 6.32 21.46 13.58
C PHE A 161 5.87 20.28 12.72
N ASP A 162 4.63 20.24 12.36
CA ASP A 162 4.10 19.34 11.35
C ASP A 162 3.81 20.08 10.03
N ILE A 163 3.19 19.39 9.08
CA ILE A 163 2.91 19.99 7.78
C ILE A 163 1.79 21.04 7.86
N ASP A 164 0.89 20.91 8.81
CA ASP A 164 -0.23 21.84 8.98
C ASP A 164 0.31 23.18 9.52
N ASP A 165 1.28 23.16 10.43
CA ASP A 165 1.99 24.36 10.87
C ASP A 165 2.64 25.10 9.68
N VAL A 166 3.20 24.35 8.69
CA VAL A 166 3.76 24.97 7.49
C VAL A 166 2.69 25.69 6.66
N TYR A 167 1.51 25.07 6.51
CA TYR A 167 0.39 25.69 5.80
C TYR A 167 -0.10 26.95 6.50
N GLU A 168 -0.24 26.92 7.82
CA GLU A 168 -0.65 28.08 8.62
C GLU A 168 0.34 29.24 8.46
N GLN A 169 1.63 28.96 8.56
CA GLN A 169 2.68 29.99 8.41
C GLN A 169 2.71 30.60 7.02
N VAL A 170 2.55 29.79 5.98
CA VAL A 170 2.48 30.29 4.59
C VAL A 170 1.21 31.12 4.40
N GLY A 171 0.09 30.71 4.96
CA GLY A 171 -1.16 31.48 4.95
C GLY A 171 -1.01 32.83 5.67
N ALA A 172 -0.40 32.86 6.84
CA ALA A 172 -0.14 34.10 7.58
C ALA A 172 0.78 35.06 6.82
N LEU A 173 1.83 34.54 6.16
CA LEU A 173 2.72 35.37 5.33
C LEU A 173 2.04 35.94 4.10
N ALA A 174 1.06 35.26 3.54
CA ALA A 174 0.33 35.72 2.35
C ALA A 174 -0.73 36.78 2.67
N THR A 175 -1.18 36.86 3.92
CA THR A 175 -2.20 37.81 4.35
C THR A 175 -1.63 39.08 5.00
N GLY A 176 -0.30 39.16 5.21
CA GLY A 176 0.42 40.31 5.72
C GLY A 176 0.37 40.43 7.21
#